data_83f34abed0f2eb730f37f975ed74348c
#
_entry.id   83f34abed0f2eb730f37f975ed74348c
#
_cell.length_a   1.000
_cell.length_b   1.000
_cell.length_c   1.000
_cell.angle_alpha   90.00
_cell.angle_beta   90.00
_cell.angle_gamma   90.00
#
_symmetry.space_group_name_H-M   'P 1'
#
loop_
_entity.id
_entity.type
_entity.pdbx_description
1 polymer ?
#
loop_
_entity_poly.entity_id
_entity_poly.type
_entity_poly.pdbx_seq_one_letter_code
_entity_poly.pdbx_strand_id
1 'polypeptide(L)'
;MTAKRVNIKRVYEEPVRSDGTRVLVDRLWPRGLSKARAAVDKWLRDLAPSDALRRWFHARPDAWTMFRKRYLKELARPECVEALSELYRLANQRKKLTLLFASRNEEQNNATVLKDLLEGMRKPPTGTGPGGVRAVRDRQSKKMPG
;
A
#
# COMPACT_ATOMS: atom_id res chain seq x y z
N MET A 1 -12.72 -16.45 -11.56
CA MET A 1 -12.15 -15.20 -11.94
C MET A 1 -10.95 -14.83 -11.09
N THR A 2 -9.91 -14.44 -11.70
CA THR A 2 -8.70 -14.12 -10.98
C THR A 2 -8.77 -12.73 -10.39
N ALA A 3 -8.06 -12.55 -9.30
CA ALA A 3 -7.92 -11.24 -8.72
C ALA A 3 -7.16 -10.35 -9.70
N LYS A 4 -7.52 -9.08 -9.72
CA LYS A 4 -6.84 -8.13 -10.57
C LYS A 4 -5.40 -8.00 -10.12
N ARG A 5 -4.53 -7.98 -11.08
CA ARG A 5 -3.12 -7.83 -10.79
C ARG A 5 -2.79 -6.38 -10.44
N VAL A 6 -2.01 -6.23 -9.39
CA VAL A 6 -1.52 -4.93 -8.96
C VAL A 6 -0.01 -4.95 -9.13
N ASN A 7 0.52 -3.93 -9.79
CA ASN A 7 1.96 -3.81 -9.97
C ASN A 7 2.53 -2.81 -8.99
N ILE A 8 3.81 -2.97 -8.69
CA ILE A 8 4.56 -1.96 -7.94
C ILE A 8 5.75 -1.55 -8.78
N LYS A 9 6.18 -0.31 -8.61
CA LYS A 9 7.23 0.23 -9.47
C LYS A 9 7.88 1.42 -8.78
N ARG A 10 9.19 1.55 -8.91
CA ARG A 10 9.84 2.75 -8.39
C ARG A 10 9.36 3.95 -9.20
N VAL A 11 9.04 5.03 -8.48
CA VAL A 11 8.52 6.22 -9.12
C VAL A 11 9.54 6.86 -10.06
N TYR A 12 10.82 6.52 -9.90
CA TYR A 12 11.89 7.05 -10.75
C TYR A 12 12.02 6.33 -12.08
N GLU A 13 11.33 5.20 -12.24
CA GLU A 13 11.36 4.49 -13.52
C GLU A 13 10.42 5.17 -14.51
N GLU A 14 10.75 4.99 -15.78
CA GLU A 14 10.01 5.62 -16.87
C GLU A 14 8.53 5.24 -16.84
N PRO A 15 7.62 6.22 -16.88
CA PRO A 15 6.20 5.89 -17.00
C PRO A 15 5.92 5.24 -18.35
N VAL A 16 5.09 4.19 -18.33
CA VAL A 16 4.69 3.53 -19.56
C VAL A 16 3.19 3.34 -19.54
N ARG A 17 2.60 3.21 -20.73
CA ARG A 17 1.14 3.08 -20.83
C ARG A 17 0.62 1.88 -20.07
N SER A 18 1.36 0.80 -20.06
CA SER A 18 0.92 -0.42 -19.38
C SER A 18 0.88 -0.30 -17.85
N ASP A 19 1.39 0.80 -17.29
CA ASP A 19 1.27 1.03 -15.85
C ASP A 19 -0.18 1.21 -15.43
N GLY A 20 -1.04 1.68 -16.34
CA GLY A 20 -2.42 1.98 -15.99
C GLY A 20 -2.50 3.18 -15.07
N THR A 21 -3.30 3.07 -14.02
CA THR A 21 -3.41 4.13 -13.02
C THR A 21 -2.19 4.11 -12.13
N ARG A 22 -1.51 5.24 -12.03
CA ARG A 22 -0.26 5.35 -11.26
C ARG A 22 -0.55 6.06 -9.95
N VAL A 23 -0.36 5.37 -8.84
CA VAL A 23 -0.71 5.87 -7.51
C VAL A 23 0.54 5.90 -6.62
N LEU A 24 0.89 7.09 -6.17
CA LEU A 24 2.02 7.25 -5.25
C LEU A 24 1.54 6.98 -3.84
N VAL A 25 2.24 6.10 -3.14
CA VAL A 25 1.85 5.70 -1.78
C VAL A 25 2.88 6.05 -0.71
N ASP A 26 3.78 6.97 -1.04
CA ASP A 26 4.74 7.50 -0.08
C ASP A 26 4.20 8.78 0.54
N ARG A 27 4.77 9.16 1.68
CA ARG A 27 4.35 10.37 2.38
C ARG A 27 4.88 11.62 1.71
N LEU A 28 6.09 11.56 1.18
CA LEU A 28 6.75 12.73 0.60
C LEU A 28 6.81 12.60 -0.92
N TRP A 29 6.76 13.75 -1.59
CA TRP A 29 6.93 13.76 -3.03
C TRP A 29 8.36 13.33 -3.38
N PRO A 30 8.53 12.54 -4.45
CA PRO A 30 9.85 12.04 -4.81
C PRO A 30 10.82 13.18 -5.13
N ARG A 31 11.97 13.14 -4.50
CA ARG A 31 12.97 14.19 -4.68
C ARG A 31 13.44 14.23 -6.12
N GLY A 32 13.47 15.43 -6.68
CA GLY A 32 14.02 15.63 -8.01
C GLY A 32 13.08 15.32 -9.17
N LEU A 33 11.84 14.95 -8.90
CA LEU A 33 10.89 14.65 -9.97
C LEU A 33 9.83 15.74 -10.07
N SER A 34 9.62 16.25 -11.28
CA SER A 34 8.50 17.15 -11.55
C SER A 34 7.21 16.33 -11.61
N LYS A 35 6.09 17.01 -11.50
CA LYS A 35 4.80 16.34 -11.65
C LYS A 35 4.68 15.67 -13.00
N ALA A 36 5.14 16.33 -14.05
CA ALA A 36 5.05 15.79 -15.39
C ALA A 36 5.86 14.51 -15.53
N ARG A 37 7.07 14.51 -15.00
CA ARG A 37 7.95 13.35 -15.13
C ARG A 37 7.50 12.18 -14.27
N ALA A 38 6.98 12.46 -13.09
CA ALA A 38 6.51 11.40 -12.21
C ALA A 38 5.23 10.77 -12.73
N ALA A 39 4.42 11.54 -13.45
CA ALA A 39 3.17 11.07 -14.04
C ALA A 39 2.29 10.33 -13.03
N VAL A 40 2.13 10.93 -11.84
CA VAL A 40 1.31 10.38 -10.78
C VAL A 40 -0.14 10.77 -11.01
N ASP A 41 -1.02 9.78 -11.11
CA ASP A 41 -2.44 10.05 -11.28
C ASP A 41 -3.10 10.39 -9.95
N LYS A 42 -2.69 9.71 -8.88
CA LYS A 42 -3.20 9.97 -7.55
C LYS A 42 -2.08 9.82 -6.54
N TRP A 43 -2.11 10.66 -5.51
CA TRP A 43 -1.16 10.59 -4.42
C TRP A 43 -1.93 10.31 -3.15
N LEU A 44 -1.86 9.07 -2.68
CA LEU A 44 -2.56 8.66 -1.45
C LEU A 44 -1.58 8.67 -0.29
N ARG A 45 -1.18 9.85 0.12
CA ARG A 45 -0.13 10.02 1.13
C ARG A 45 -0.54 9.49 2.50
N ASP A 46 -1.83 9.42 2.78
CA ASP A 46 -2.29 8.89 4.06
C ASP A 46 -2.07 7.39 4.18
N LEU A 47 -1.72 6.73 3.09
CA LEU A 47 -1.40 5.30 3.12
C LEU A 47 0.06 5.04 3.43
N ALA A 48 0.88 6.07 3.50
CA ALA A 48 2.30 5.87 3.81
C ALA A 48 2.46 5.45 5.28
N PRO A 49 3.49 4.66 5.60
CA PRO A 49 3.78 4.38 7.00
C PRO A 49 4.12 5.68 7.71
N SER A 50 3.90 5.70 9.02
CA SER A 50 4.27 6.86 9.81
C SER A 50 5.76 7.13 9.67
N ASP A 51 6.14 8.38 9.89
CA ASP A 51 7.54 8.74 9.83
C ASP A 51 8.38 7.95 10.85
N ALA A 52 7.80 7.73 12.02
CA ALA A 52 8.48 6.95 13.06
C ALA A 52 8.72 5.50 12.60
N LEU A 53 7.71 4.88 11.98
CA LEU A 53 7.85 3.50 11.51
C LEU A 53 8.82 3.43 10.35
N ARG A 54 8.76 4.40 9.44
CA ARG A 54 9.67 4.44 8.30
C ARG A 54 11.13 4.52 8.77
N ARG A 55 11.40 5.42 9.71
CA ARG A 55 12.75 5.57 10.25
C ARG A 55 13.20 4.34 11.03
N TRP A 56 12.27 3.75 11.78
CA TRP A 56 12.57 2.53 12.53
C TRP A 56 13.02 1.41 11.59
N PHE A 57 12.30 1.23 10.48
CA PHE A 57 12.64 0.18 9.52
C PHE A 57 13.92 0.50 8.77
N HIS A 58 14.14 1.77 8.46
CA HIS A 58 15.35 2.19 7.76
C HIS A 58 16.59 1.82 8.59
N ALA A 59 16.48 1.93 9.91
CA ALA A 59 17.59 1.57 10.80
C ALA A 59 17.69 0.05 11.04
N ARG A 60 16.65 -0.68 10.70
CA ARG A 60 16.58 -2.13 10.94
C ARG A 60 16.05 -2.84 9.70
N PRO A 61 16.82 -2.83 8.60
CA PRO A 61 16.28 -3.39 7.34
C PRO A 61 16.01 -4.89 7.41
N ASP A 62 16.58 -5.60 8.39
CA ASP A 62 16.32 -7.03 8.58
C ASP A 62 14.97 -7.30 9.22
N ALA A 63 14.29 -6.27 9.72
CA ALA A 63 13.06 -6.45 10.49
C ALA A 63 11.80 -6.35 9.60
N TRP A 64 11.85 -6.98 8.43
CA TRP A 64 10.74 -6.90 7.47
C TRP A 64 9.43 -7.40 8.05
N THR A 65 9.44 -8.56 8.69
CA THR A 65 8.22 -9.13 9.24
C THR A 65 7.58 -8.21 10.27
N MET A 66 8.40 -7.61 11.12
CA MET A 66 7.90 -6.69 12.13
C MET A 66 7.41 -5.40 11.51
N PHE A 67 8.13 -4.88 10.52
CA PHE A 67 7.69 -3.69 9.81
C PHE A 67 6.32 -3.93 9.19
N ARG A 68 6.17 -5.04 8.49
CA ARG A 68 4.92 -5.38 7.83
C ARG A 68 3.77 -5.42 8.83
N LYS A 69 4.00 -6.06 9.96
CA LYS A 69 2.99 -6.18 11.00
C LYS A 69 2.58 -4.82 11.54
N ARG A 70 3.56 -3.98 11.85
CA ARG A 70 3.29 -2.65 12.38
C ARG A 70 2.60 -1.76 11.35
N TYR A 71 3.01 -1.87 10.10
CA TYR A 71 2.39 -1.07 9.05
C TYR A 71 0.93 -1.47 8.85
N LEU A 72 0.63 -2.76 8.87
CA LEU A 72 -0.76 -3.21 8.77
C LEU A 72 -1.61 -2.66 9.90
N LYS A 73 -1.05 -2.55 11.10
CA LYS A 73 -1.76 -1.92 12.21
C LYS A 73 -2.04 -0.45 11.94
N GLU A 74 -1.06 0.25 11.39
CA GLU A 74 -1.26 1.66 11.05
C GLU A 74 -2.35 1.82 9.99
N LEU A 75 -2.36 0.93 9.00
CA LEU A 75 -3.37 1.00 7.94
C LEU A 75 -4.78 0.75 8.44
N ALA A 76 -4.92 0.10 9.58
CA ALA A 76 -6.24 -0.16 10.16
C ALA A 76 -6.79 1.03 10.95
N ARG A 77 -6.03 2.12 11.07
CA ARG A 77 -6.48 3.30 11.80
C ARG A 77 -7.58 4.04 11.05
N PRO A 78 -8.45 4.74 11.80
CA PRO A 78 -9.51 5.52 11.13
C PRO A 78 -8.99 6.52 10.11
N GLU A 79 -7.81 7.09 10.34
CA GLU A 79 -7.23 8.08 9.44
C GLU A 79 -6.97 7.51 8.05
N CYS A 80 -6.84 6.19 7.94
CA CYS A 80 -6.52 5.56 6.66
C CYS A 80 -7.75 5.05 5.91
N VAL A 81 -8.92 5.12 6.53
CA VAL A 81 -10.12 4.50 5.96
C VAL A 81 -10.44 5.02 4.57
N GLU A 82 -10.46 6.34 4.41
CA GLU A 82 -10.82 6.93 3.12
C GLU A 82 -9.80 6.56 2.04
N ALA A 83 -8.52 6.69 2.37
CA ALA A 83 -7.48 6.40 1.40
C ALA A 83 -7.45 4.93 1.03
N LEU A 84 -7.68 4.04 2.01
CA LEU A 84 -7.76 2.62 1.71
C LEU A 84 -8.95 2.30 0.84
N SER A 85 -10.11 2.91 1.13
CA SER A 85 -11.30 2.70 0.31
C SER A 85 -11.06 3.11 -1.12
N GLU A 86 -10.38 4.25 -1.29
CA GLU A 86 -10.05 4.71 -2.63
C GLU A 86 -9.11 3.75 -3.33
N LEU A 87 -8.12 3.24 -2.61
CA LEU A 87 -7.17 2.29 -3.17
C LEU A 87 -7.87 1.01 -3.63
N TYR A 88 -8.77 0.48 -2.80
CA TYR A 88 -9.52 -0.72 -3.18
C TYR A 88 -10.43 -0.44 -4.37
N ARG A 89 -11.03 0.74 -4.42
CA ARG A 89 -11.85 1.12 -5.57
C ARG A 89 -11.02 1.12 -6.84
N LEU A 90 -9.84 1.70 -6.80
CA LEU A 90 -8.94 1.74 -7.96
C LEU A 90 -8.50 0.34 -8.35
N ALA A 91 -8.24 -0.52 -7.37
CA ALA A 91 -7.80 -1.88 -7.66
C ALA A 91 -8.91 -2.72 -8.31
N ASN A 92 -10.17 -2.36 -8.07
CA ASN A 92 -11.29 -3.11 -8.61
C ASN A 92 -11.76 -2.60 -9.97
N GLN A 93 -11.14 -1.57 -10.49
CA GLN A 93 -11.45 -1.09 -11.83
C GLN A 93 -10.81 -2.00 -12.89
N ARG A 94 -11.27 -1.87 -14.12
CA ARG A 94 -10.70 -2.66 -15.20
C ARG A 94 -9.28 -2.26 -15.52
N LYS A 95 -8.97 -0.99 -15.34
CA LYS A 95 -7.66 -0.45 -15.65
C LYS A 95 -6.63 -1.03 -14.67
N LYS A 96 -5.44 -1.28 -15.17
CA LYS A 96 -4.34 -1.74 -14.32
C LYS A 96 -4.02 -0.70 -13.27
N LEU A 97 -3.46 -1.17 -12.16
CA LEU A 97 -3.06 -0.31 -11.06
C LEU A 97 -1.58 -0.54 -10.77
N THR A 98 -0.82 0.54 -10.71
CA THR A 98 0.59 0.47 -10.35
C THR A 98 0.83 1.37 -9.15
N LEU A 99 1.34 0.77 -8.07
CA LEU A 99 1.68 1.52 -6.86
C LEU A 99 3.12 1.99 -6.97
N LEU A 100 3.33 3.29 -6.74
CA LEU A 100 4.64 3.91 -6.91
C LEU A 100 5.26 4.19 -5.56
N PHE A 101 6.55 3.96 -5.47
CA PHE A 101 7.31 4.18 -4.25
C PHE A 101 8.72 4.66 -4.62
N ALA A 102 9.40 5.29 -3.67
CA ALA A 102 10.74 5.83 -3.92
C ALA A 102 11.86 4.96 -3.35
N SER A 103 11.53 4.04 -2.46
CA SER A 103 12.53 3.19 -1.81
C SER A 103 13.43 2.50 -2.83
N ARG A 104 14.70 2.31 -2.49
CA ARG A 104 15.62 1.56 -3.34
C ARG A 104 15.42 0.06 -3.24
N ASN A 105 14.83 -0.40 -2.15
CA ASN A 105 14.52 -1.81 -1.99
C ASN A 105 13.22 -2.10 -2.71
N GLU A 106 13.29 -2.80 -3.82
CA GLU A 106 12.12 -3.02 -4.66
C GLU A 106 11.28 -4.20 -4.21
N GLU A 107 11.74 -4.96 -3.23
CA GLU A 107 11.02 -6.14 -2.75
C GLU A 107 10.37 -5.92 -1.39
N GLN A 108 11.01 -5.16 -0.52
CA GLN A 108 10.54 -4.96 0.85
C GLN A 108 10.32 -3.47 1.11
N ASN A 109 9.13 -3.01 0.76
CA ASN A 109 8.76 -1.61 0.92
C ASN A 109 7.26 -1.51 1.19
N ASN A 110 6.79 -0.29 1.41
CA ASN A 110 5.37 -0.07 1.72
C ASN A 110 4.45 -0.50 0.58
N ALA A 111 4.86 -0.30 -0.66
CA ALA A 111 4.02 -0.71 -1.79
C ALA A 111 3.86 -2.22 -1.85
N THR A 112 4.89 -2.97 -1.46
CA THR A 112 4.80 -4.43 -1.40
C THR A 112 3.70 -4.87 -0.44
N VAL A 113 3.64 -4.24 0.73
CA VAL A 113 2.60 -4.57 1.72
C VAL A 113 1.22 -4.26 1.18
N LEU A 114 1.07 -3.08 0.54
CA LEU A 114 -0.22 -2.70 -0.02
C LEU A 114 -0.64 -3.63 -1.15
N LYS A 115 0.30 -4.03 -1.99
CA LYS A 115 0.01 -4.98 -3.05
C LYS A 115 -0.50 -6.30 -2.47
N ASP A 116 0.20 -6.82 -1.47
CA ASP A 116 -0.23 -8.07 -0.82
C ASP A 116 -1.63 -7.95 -0.25
N LEU A 117 -1.91 -6.81 0.38
CA LEU A 117 -3.21 -6.55 0.95
C LEU A 117 -4.31 -6.56 -0.11
N LEU A 118 -4.07 -5.88 -1.22
CA LEU A 118 -5.05 -5.79 -2.29
C LEU A 118 -5.29 -7.14 -2.96
N GLU A 119 -4.26 -7.95 -3.08
CA GLU A 119 -4.38 -9.24 -3.75
C GLU A 119 -4.94 -10.31 -2.85
N GLY A 120 -4.81 -10.14 -1.53
CA GLY A 120 -5.29 -11.11 -0.58
C GLY A 120 -6.63 -10.81 0.04
N MET A 121 -7.08 -9.56 -0.03
CA MET A 121 -8.32 -9.15 0.63
C MET A 121 -9.16 -8.30 -0.30
N ARG A 122 -10.44 -8.62 -0.40
CA ARG A 122 -11.34 -7.86 -1.26
C ARG A 122 -11.87 -6.60 -0.60
N LYS A 123 -11.87 -6.57 0.73
CA LYS A 123 -12.38 -5.42 1.47
C LYS A 123 -11.27 -4.86 2.33
N PRO A 124 -11.26 -3.54 2.52
CA PRO A 124 -10.23 -2.96 3.38
C PRO A 124 -10.40 -3.44 4.81
N PRO A 125 -9.29 -3.54 5.55
CA PRO A 125 -9.39 -3.82 6.98
C PRO A 125 -10.09 -2.68 7.66
N THR A 126 -10.84 -2.98 8.72
CA THR A 126 -11.51 -1.94 9.49
C THR A 126 -10.75 -1.72 10.78
N GLY A 127 -10.75 -0.48 11.20
CA GLY A 127 -10.09 -0.14 12.46
C GLY A 127 -10.92 -0.51 13.66
N THR A 128 -12.14 -0.97 13.44
CA THR A 128 -12.97 -1.39 14.53
C THR A 128 -13.05 -2.87 14.55
N GLY A 129 -12.96 -3.27 15.46
CA GLY A 129 -13.13 -4.40 15.25
C GLY A 129 -12.82 -5.59 15.52
N PRO A 130 -13.27 -6.17 15.84
CA PRO A 130 -12.74 -7.38 16.13
C PRO A 130 -12.40 -8.26 14.97
N GLY A 131 -12.67 -7.62 14.92
CA GLY A 131 -12.37 -8.18 14.05
C GLY A 131 -12.01 -8.09 13.39
N GLY A 132 -12.26 -7.73 13.70
CA GLY A 132 -11.80 -7.67 12.77
C GLY A 132 -11.34 -7.84 12.45
N VAL A 133 -11.33 -8.08 12.96
CA VAL A 133 -10.72 -8.35 12.25
C VAL A 133 -10.75 -8.97 12.21
N ARG A 134 -10.95 -9.48 12.15
CA ARG A 134 -10.84 -10.13 11.77
C ARG A 134 -10.90 -10.50 11.16
N ALA A 135 -11.33 -10.68 11.76
CA ALA A 135 -11.17 -11.03 10.85
C ALA A 135 -11.06 -11.49 10.56
N VAL A 136 -11.25 -11.75 11.16
CA VAL A 136 -10.99 -12.05 10.45
C VAL A 136 -11.20 -12.64 10.51
N ARG A 137 -11.45 -13.10 10.40
CA ARG A 137 -11.51 -13.58 10.06
C ARG A 137 -11.54 -14.07 9.79
N ASP A 138 -11.81 -14.53 10.54
CA ASP A 138 -11.70 -14.76 10.03
C ASP A 138 -11.53 -15.16 10.10
N ARG A 139 -11.64 -15.64 10.29
CA ARG A 139 -11.27 -15.91 9.94
C ARG A 139 -10.81 -16.04 9.93
N GLN A 140 -10.92 -16.14 10.53
CA GLN A 140 -10.37 -16.01 10.19
C GLN A 140 -9.93 -15.83 10.20
N SER A 141 -10.28 -16.14 10.83
CA SER A 141 -9.70 -15.72 10.49
C SER A 141 -9.29 -15.34 10.77
N LYS A 142 -9.34 -15.33 11.05
CA LYS A 142 -8.75 -14.82 10.89
C LYS A 142 -8.22 -14.42 10.94
N LYS A 143 -8.40 -14.49 11.33
CA LYS A 143 -7.81 -13.85 11.06
C LYS A 143 -7.27 -13.33 11.09
N MET A 144 -7.44 -13.29 11.55
CA MET A 144 -6.83 -12.56 11.29
C MET A 144 -6.52 -12.04 11.63
N PRO A 145 -6.57 -11.84 11.85
CA PRO A 145 -6.18 -11.14 12.00
C PRO A 145 -5.96 -10.65 12.24
N GLY A 146 -6.31 -10.45 12.39
CA GLY A 146 -6.10 -9.99 12.20
C GLY A 146 -5.95 -9.72 12.26
#